data_ba830d570ca8e936a73c0049ebdbf6cd
#
_entry.id   ba830d570ca8e936a73c0049ebdbf6cd
#
_cell.length_a   1.000
_cell.length_b   1.000
_cell.length_c   1.000
_cell.angle_alpha   90.00
_cell.angle_beta   90.00
_cell.angle_gamma   90.00
#
_symmetry.space_group_name_H-M   'P 1'
#
loop_
_entity.id
_entity.type
_entity.pdbx_description
1 polymer ?
#
loop_
_entity_poly.entity_id
_entity_poly.type
_entity_poly.pdbx_seq_one_letter_code
_entity_poly.pdbx_strand_id
1 'polypeptide(L)'
;QAGNDAVDERYEIDKTNAIVVKAYKGNELVRTLTIGKASSTGSQSYLTLDGKKDIYLVSGTLRDTFKKDVAALRSKSVYAVDTSDLTAVSESMGSTVLSIVKSGDPAAWVAAGGAASVDAEKAASWAASLAALNADSWLDDDFVLPAASESVTVITAGGNAITVSVYKEGDGEEAKYYGTCSETPYKFALSRYSAGKYLKTAADMAANK
;
A
#
# COMPACT_ATOMS: atom_id res chain seq x y z
N GLN A 1 17.47 -23.09 32.07
CA GLN A 1 18.18 -23.38 30.83
C GLN A 1 17.22 -24.06 29.84
N ALA A 2 17.31 -23.73 28.57
CA ALA A 2 16.57 -24.36 27.48
C ALA A 2 17.00 -25.81 27.25
N GLY A 3 16.18 -26.59 26.52
CA GLY A 3 16.38 -28.01 26.26
C GLY A 3 15.77 -28.94 27.28
N ASN A 4 14.79 -28.42 28.03
CA ASN A 4 13.84 -29.17 28.83
C ASN A 4 12.46 -28.75 28.36
N ASP A 5 11.64 -29.71 27.94
CA ASP A 5 10.33 -29.44 27.30
C ASP A 5 9.44 -28.53 28.16
N ALA A 6 9.34 -28.75 29.47
CA ALA A 6 8.54 -27.91 30.36
C ALA A 6 9.10 -26.47 30.49
N VAL A 7 10.41 -26.27 30.38
CA VAL A 7 11.03 -24.96 30.39
C VAL A 7 10.85 -24.29 29.03
N ASP A 8 11.04 -25.03 27.96
CA ASP A 8 10.91 -24.51 26.60
C ASP A 8 9.45 -24.06 26.32
N GLU A 9 8.46 -24.85 26.73
CA GLU A 9 7.05 -24.47 26.68
C GLU A 9 6.74 -23.24 27.56
N ARG A 10 7.27 -23.22 28.80
CA ARG A 10 7.05 -22.09 29.73
C ARG A 10 7.52 -20.76 29.14
N TYR A 11 8.62 -20.75 28.38
CA TYR A 11 9.18 -19.54 27.77
C TYR A 11 8.79 -19.39 26.29
N GLU A 12 8.00 -20.33 25.75
CA GLU A 12 7.59 -20.37 24.34
C GLU A 12 8.79 -20.37 23.37
N ILE A 13 9.88 -21.02 23.76
CA ILE A 13 11.07 -21.21 22.93
C ILE A 13 11.11 -22.62 22.29
N ASP A 14 10.02 -23.38 22.44
CA ASP A 14 9.80 -24.67 21.80
C ASP A 14 9.54 -24.54 20.28
N LYS A 15 9.57 -25.67 19.56
CA LYS A 15 9.43 -25.71 18.09
C LYS A 15 8.11 -25.21 17.57
N THR A 16 7.04 -25.25 18.38
CA THR A 16 5.68 -24.85 17.99
C THR A 16 5.47 -23.35 18.13
N ASN A 17 6.00 -22.78 19.20
CA ASN A 17 5.67 -21.41 19.61
C ASN A 17 6.78 -20.39 19.29
N ALA A 18 8.03 -20.84 19.18
CA ALA A 18 9.18 -19.94 18.97
C ALA A 18 9.18 -19.30 17.57
N ILE A 19 9.69 -18.09 17.51
CA ILE A 19 10.07 -17.43 16.25
C ILE A 19 11.58 -17.61 16.08
N VAL A 20 12.00 -18.28 15.02
CA VAL A 20 13.42 -18.47 14.72
C VAL A 20 13.86 -17.44 13.68
N VAL A 21 14.79 -16.57 14.09
CA VAL A 21 15.41 -15.56 13.24
C VAL A 21 16.84 -15.94 12.95
N LYS A 22 17.21 -15.98 11.68
CA LYS A 22 18.57 -16.27 11.23
C LYS A 22 19.17 -15.05 10.53
N ALA A 23 20.29 -14.55 11.04
CA ALA A 23 21.03 -13.44 10.45
C ALA A 23 22.21 -13.98 9.63
N TYR A 24 22.34 -13.51 8.40
CA TYR A 24 23.38 -13.88 7.46
C TYR A 24 24.25 -12.69 7.08
N LYS A 25 25.54 -12.92 6.83
CA LYS A 25 26.46 -12.01 6.17
C LYS A 25 26.84 -12.65 4.82
N GLY A 26 26.24 -12.18 3.75
CA GLY A 26 26.27 -12.93 2.48
C GLY A 26 25.59 -14.30 2.67
N ASN A 27 26.32 -15.39 2.40
CA ASN A 27 25.82 -16.76 2.57
C ASN A 27 26.21 -17.39 3.93
N GLU A 28 26.94 -16.68 4.77
CA GLU A 28 27.39 -17.16 6.07
C GLU A 28 26.35 -16.89 7.14
N LEU A 29 25.89 -17.93 7.86
CA LEU A 29 25.00 -17.78 9.01
C LEU A 29 25.80 -17.24 10.20
N VAL A 30 25.55 -16.01 10.58
CA VAL A 30 26.29 -15.34 11.67
C VAL A 30 25.60 -15.55 13.02
N ARG A 31 24.27 -15.60 13.05
CA ARG A 31 23.51 -15.68 14.30
C ARG A 31 22.16 -16.34 14.10
N THR A 32 21.74 -17.12 15.09
CA THR A 32 20.37 -17.64 15.20
C THR A 32 19.78 -17.15 16.53
N LEU A 33 18.59 -16.51 16.48
CA LEU A 33 17.82 -16.17 17.65
C LEU A 33 16.58 -17.06 17.68
N THR A 34 16.31 -17.72 18.80
CA THR A 34 15.03 -18.40 19.06
C THR A 34 14.27 -17.54 20.05
N ILE A 35 13.27 -16.82 19.56
CA ILE A 35 12.52 -15.82 20.30
C ILE A 35 11.28 -16.48 20.89
N GLY A 36 11.15 -16.42 22.20
CA GLY A 36 10.04 -16.89 22.98
C GLY A 36 9.00 -15.81 23.27
N LYS A 37 8.28 -15.95 24.38
CA LYS A 37 7.24 -15.01 24.80
C LYS A 37 7.79 -13.67 25.28
N ALA A 38 6.90 -12.69 25.40
CA ALA A 38 7.18 -11.44 26.09
C ALA A 38 7.27 -11.66 27.60
N SER A 39 7.96 -10.76 28.30
CA SER A 39 7.93 -10.66 29.76
C SER A 39 6.53 -10.27 30.25
N SER A 40 6.28 -10.43 31.55
CA SER A 40 5.01 -10.04 32.17
C SER A 40 4.71 -8.54 32.02
N THR A 41 5.71 -7.71 31.83
CA THR A 41 5.56 -6.26 31.58
C THR A 41 5.32 -5.92 30.11
N GLY A 42 5.45 -6.89 29.21
CA GLY A 42 5.32 -6.68 27.76
C GLY A 42 6.46 -5.95 27.07
N SER A 43 7.42 -5.40 27.82
CA SER A 43 8.49 -4.55 27.29
C SER A 43 9.79 -5.29 26.96
N GLN A 44 9.87 -6.57 27.26
CA GLN A 44 11.05 -7.42 27.09
C GLN A 44 10.64 -8.75 26.46
N SER A 45 11.59 -9.45 25.85
CA SER A 45 11.38 -10.75 25.24
C SER A 45 12.38 -11.78 25.75
N TYR A 46 11.92 -13.01 25.96
CA TYR A 46 12.81 -14.15 26.22
C TYR A 46 13.35 -14.69 24.90
N LEU A 47 14.64 -15.07 24.89
CA LEU A 47 15.26 -15.70 23.72
C LEU A 47 16.43 -16.60 24.11
N THR A 48 16.81 -17.50 23.19
CA THR A 48 18.10 -18.18 23.19
C THR A 48 18.90 -17.78 21.96
N LEU A 49 20.24 -17.96 22.05
CA LEU A 49 21.19 -17.61 20.98
C LEU A 49 21.91 -18.85 20.49
N ASP A 50 21.99 -19.04 19.16
CA ASP A 50 22.82 -20.05 18.48
C ASP A 50 22.62 -21.48 19.02
N GLY A 51 21.39 -21.82 19.41
CA GLY A 51 21.04 -23.12 20.00
C GLY A 51 21.62 -23.38 21.40
N LYS A 52 22.16 -22.35 22.06
CA LYS A 52 22.66 -22.47 23.44
C LYS A 52 21.50 -22.60 24.43
N LYS A 53 21.80 -23.20 25.59
CA LYS A 53 20.78 -23.46 26.63
C LYS A 53 20.43 -22.25 27.50
N ASP A 54 21.21 -21.18 27.43
CA ASP A 54 20.95 -19.98 28.22
C ASP A 54 19.77 -19.22 27.65
N ILE A 55 18.83 -18.87 28.54
CA ILE A 55 17.66 -18.07 28.21
C ILE A 55 17.94 -16.64 28.65
N TYR A 56 17.92 -15.73 27.70
CA TYR A 56 18.14 -14.30 27.92
C TYR A 56 16.82 -13.57 27.97
N LEU A 57 16.77 -12.52 28.78
CA LEU A 57 15.73 -11.53 28.79
C LEU A 57 16.29 -10.24 28.22
N VAL A 58 15.78 -9.81 27.06
CA VAL A 58 16.26 -8.64 26.34
C VAL A 58 15.18 -7.58 26.21
N SER A 59 15.58 -6.33 26.17
CA SER A 59 14.64 -5.22 25.97
C SER A 59 14.05 -5.26 24.56
N GLY A 60 12.76 -4.92 24.45
CA GLY A 60 12.03 -4.83 23.20
C GLY A 60 11.03 -5.96 22.98
N THR A 61 10.02 -5.66 22.14
CA THR A 61 8.96 -6.57 21.72
C THR A 61 9.37 -7.33 20.47
N LEU A 62 10.34 -8.25 20.60
CA LEU A 62 10.91 -8.94 19.43
C LEU A 62 9.89 -9.80 18.69
N ARG A 63 8.89 -10.37 19.38
CA ARG A 63 7.82 -11.12 18.69
C ARG A 63 7.06 -10.21 17.73
N ASP A 64 6.67 -9.03 18.14
CA ASP A 64 5.94 -8.09 17.30
C ASP A 64 6.78 -7.60 16.11
N THR A 65 8.09 -7.50 16.32
CA THR A 65 9.04 -7.13 15.27
C THR A 65 9.18 -8.21 14.21
N PHE A 66 9.31 -9.48 14.62
CA PHE A 66 9.66 -10.59 13.72
C PHE A 66 8.50 -11.51 13.36
N LYS A 67 7.38 -11.49 14.10
CA LYS A 67 6.16 -12.21 13.72
C LYS A 67 5.42 -11.42 12.64
N LYS A 68 5.96 -11.42 11.43
CA LYS A 68 5.35 -10.79 10.27
C LYS A 68 4.93 -11.85 9.28
N ASP A 69 3.72 -11.73 8.78
CA ASP A 69 3.26 -12.51 7.63
C ASP A 69 3.76 -11.89 6.32
N VAL A 70 3.55 -12.58 5.21
CA VAL A 70 3.96 -12.13 3.88
C VAL A 70 3.25 -10.81 3.53
N ALA A 71 1.99 -10.64 3.94
CA ALA A 71 1.22 -9.44 3.67
C ALA A 71 1.83 -8.21 4.36
N ALA A 72 2.31 -8.35 5.61
CA ALA A 72 2.96 -7.28 6.36
C ALA A 72 4.34 -6.88 5.80
N LEU A 73 5.02 -7.82 5.10
CA LEU A 73 6.34 -7.58 4.49
C LEU A 73 6.24 -7.10 3.04
N ARG A 74 5.09 -7.25 2.41
CA ARG A 74 4.87 -6.89 1.03
C ARG A 74 4.84 -5.36 0.88
N SER A 75 5.56 -4.82 -0.12
CA SER A 75 5.44 -3.42 -0.49
C SER A 75 3.99 -3.08 -0.81
N LYS A 76 3.51 -1.97 -0.29
CA LYS A 76 2.17 -1.45 -0.60
C LYS A 76 2.15 -0.54 -1.83
N SER A 77 3.29 -0.24 -2.44
CA SER A 77 3.36 0.57 -3.65
C SER A 77 2.73 -0.19 -4.82
N VAL A 78 1.69 0.41 -5.39
CA VAL A 78 1.03 -0.06 -6.61
C VAL A 78 1.78 0.46 -7.82
N TYR A 79 2.03 1.77 -7.86
CA TYR A 79 2.91 2.44 -8.82
C TYR A 79 3.44 3.76 -8.22
N ALA A 80 4.53 4.26 -8.83
CA ALA A 80 5.05 5.60 -8.59
C ALA A 80 5.75 6.11 -9.86
N VAL A 81 5.45 7.36 -10.24
CA VAL A 81 6.07 8.06 -11.37
C VAL A 81 6.53 9.44 -10.91
N ASP A 82 7.46 10.04 -11.63
CA ASP A 82 7.83 11.43 -11.35
C ASP A 82 6.70 12.37 -11.81
N THR A 83 6.41 13.39 -11.01
CA THR A 83 5.38 14.39 -11.35
C THR A 83 5.75 15.20 -12.59
N SER A 84 7.04 15.34 -12.89
CA SER A 84 7.53 15.99 -14.11
C SER A 84 7.17 15.23 -15.38
N ASP A 85 7.06 13.91 -15.31
CA ASP A 85 6.75 13.03 -16.43
C ASP A 85 5.25 12.98 -16.76
N LEU A 86 4.39 13.48 -15.86
CA LEU A 86 2.95 13.52 -16.07
C LEU A 86 2.60 14.49 -17.21
N THR A 87 1.85 14.00 -18.19
CA THR A 87 1.45 14.77 -19.38
C THR A 87 -0.05 14.84 -19.60
N ALA A 88 -0.80 13.81 -19.18
CA ALA A 88 -2.25 13.80 -19.29
C ALA A 88 -2.90 12.94 -18.20
N VAL A 89 -4.12 13.27 -17.83
CA VAL A 89 -5.00 12.46 -16.98
C VAL A 89 -6.40 12.47 -17.57
N SER A 90 -7.01 11.30 -17.67
CA SER A 90 -8.40 11.14 -18.08
C SER A 90 -9.11 10.24 -17.09
N GLU A 91 -10.21 10.71 -16.53
CA GLU A 91 -11.06 9.96 -15.60
C GLU A 91 -12.45 9.80 -16.16
N SER A 92 -12.94 8.59 -16.19
CA SER A 92 -14.28 8.22 -16.67
C SER A 92 -15.11 7.68 -15.50
N MET A 93 -16.28 8.28 -15.26
CA MET A 93 -17.28 7.84 -14.28
C MET A 93 -18.63 7.72 -14.97
N GLY A 94 -19.10 6.51 -15.20
CA GLY A 94 -20.29 6.25 -16.03
C GLY A 94 -20.15 6.88 -17.40
N SER A 95 -21.03 7.83 -17.75
CA SER A 95 -20.98 8.56 -19.04
C SER A 95 -20.19 9.87 -18.98
N THR A 96 -19.67 10.24 -17.82
CA THR A 96 -18.92 11.49 -17.63
C THR A 96 -17.42 11.24 -17.79
N VAL A 97 -16.76 12.11 -18.55
CA VAL A 97 -15.32 12.08 -18.74
C VAL A 97 -14.73 13.43 -18.34
N LEU A 98 -13.75 13.40 -17.44
CA LEU A 98 -12.90 14.54 -17.10
C LEU A 98 -11.51 14.27 -17.65
N SER A 99 -11.03 15.10 -18.58
CA SER A 99 -9.69 14.96 -19.15
C SER A 99 -8.93 16.27 -19.09
N ILE A 100 -7.70 16.19 -18.62
CA ILE A 100 -6.74 17.29 -18.59
C ILE A 100 -5.44 16.88 -19.26
N VAL A 101 -4.77 17.83 -19.85
CA VAL A 101 -3.49 17.66 -20.55
C VAL A 101 -2.56 18.82 -20.25
N LYS A 102 -1.28 18.52 -20.16
CA LYS A 102 -0.23 19.54 -20.01
C LYS A 102 0.09 20.16 -21.38
N SER A 103 -0.12 21.45 -21.55
CA SER A 103 0.03 22.13 -22.85
C SER A 103 0.48 23.57 -22.69
N GLY A 104 1.03 24.16 -23.76
CA GLY A 104 1.48 25.54 -23.82
C GLY A 104 2.97 25.73 -23.48
N ASP A 105 3.42 26.98 -23.56
CA ASP A 105 4.76 27.44 -23.17
C ASP A 105 4.63 28.79 -22.46
N PRO A 106 4.82 28.88 -21.13
CA PRO A 106 5.11 27.77 -20.22
C PRO A 106 3.97 26.74 -20.14
N ALA A 107 4.34 25.47 -19.93
CA ALA A 107 3.37 24.37 -19.88
C ALA A 107 2.43 24.48 -18.66
N ALA A 108 1.12 24.41 -18.92
CA ALA A 108 0.09 24.42 -17.90
C ALA A 108 -0.91 23.26 -18.11
N TRP A 109 -1.63 22.89 -17.05
CA TRP A 109 -2.69 21.92 -17.15
C TRP A 109 -3.97 22.58 -17.64
N VAL A 110 -4.53 22.06 -18.71
CA VAL A 110 -5.73 22.57 -19.38
C VAL A 110 -6.72 21.42 -19.64
N ALA A 111 -7.99 21.74 -19.86
CA ALA A 111 -8.97 20.76 -20.29
C ALA A 111 -8.59 20.19 -21.67
N ALA A 112 -8.63 18.89 -21.83
CA ALA A 112 -8.41 18.26 -23.12
C ALA A 112 -9.64 18.47 -24.05
N GLY A 113 -9.38 18.58 -25.37
CA GLY A 113 -10.43 18.61 -26.38
C GLY A 113 -11.33 19.85 -26.38
N GLY A 114 -10.91 20.97 -25.78
CA GLY A 114 -11.69 22.20 -25.77
C GLY A 114 -12.96 22.16 -24.89
N ALA A 115 -13.01 21.25 -23.92
CA ALA A 115 -14.06 21.17 -22.91
C ALA A 115 -14.10 22.42 -22.00
N ALA A 116 -15.04 22.49 -21.08
CA ALA A 116 -15.16 23.62 -20.13
C ALA A 116 -13.84 23.94 -19.46
N SER A 117 -13.55 25.24 -19.24
CA SER A 117 -12.30 25.67 -18.62
C SER A 117 -12.11 25.03 -17.25
N VAL A 118 -10.94 24.44 -17.03
CA VAL A 118 -10.50 23.96 -15.73
C VAL A 118 -9.61 24.99 -15.06
N ASP A 119 -9.64 25.03 -13.75
CA ASP A 119 -8.66 25.78 -12.96
C ASP A 119 -7.29 25.07 -13.06
N ALA A 120 -6.30 25.74 -13.58
CA ALA A 120 -4.99 25.15 -13.85
C ALA A 120 -4.25 24.70 -12.58
N GLU A 121 -4.45 25.38 -11.44
CA GLU A 121 -3.83 25.01 -10.16
C GLU A 121 -4.49 23.76 -9.58
N LYS A 122 -5.85 23.71 -9.64
CA LYS A 122 -6.60 22.51 -9.21
C LYS A 122 -6.23 21.30 -10.07
N ALA A 123 -6.15 21.47 -11.38
CA ALA A 123 -5.76 20.43 -12.32
C ALA A 123 -4.33 19.94 -12.07
N ALA A 124 -3.38 20.85 -11.84
CA ALA A 124 -1.99 20.52 -11.49
C ALA A 124 -1.91 19.75 -10.17
N SER A 125 -2.63 20.21 -9.15
CA SER A 125 -2.68 19.55 -7.84
C SER A 125 -3.29 18.15 -7.92
N TRP A 126 -4.34 18.00 -8.69
CA TRP A 126 -4.95 16.69 -8.93
C TRP A 126 -3.98 15.76 -9.66
N ALA A 127 -3.42 16.17 -10.79
CA ALA A 127 -2.44 15.38 -11.53
C ALA A 127 -1.27 14.94 -10.63
N ALA A 128 -0.69 15.87 -9.86
CA ALA A 128 0.38 15.57 -8.93
C ALA A 128 -0.03 14.54 -7.85
N SER A 129 -1.29 14.60 -7.38
CA SER A 129 -1.81 13.64 -6.40
C SER A 129 -1.90 12.21 -6.91
N LEU A 130 -1.90 12.04 -8.24
CA LEU A 130 -1.95 10.74 -8.94
C LEU A 130 -0.56 10.22 -9.32
N ALA A 131 0.53 10.89 -8.95
CA ALA A 131 1.89 10.44 -9.27
C ALA A 131 2.28 9.13 -8.57
N ALA A 132 1.62 8.79 -7.46
CA ALA A 132 1.85 7.54 -6.75
C ALA A 132 0.56 7.01 -6.13
N LEU A 133 0.44 5.68 -6.11
CA LEU A 133 -0.64 4.95 -5.45
C LEU A 133 -0.04 3.88 -4.54
N ASN A 134 -0.51 3.88 -3.29
CA ASN A 134 -0.27 2.80 -2.35
C ASN A 134 -1.58 2.08 -2.02
N ALA A 135 -1.54 0.77 -1.98
CA ALA A 135 -2.63 -0.06 -1.46
C ALA A 135 -2.77 0.14 0.05
N ASP A 136 -3.98 0.13 0.56
CA ASP A 136 -4.23 0.01 2.00
C ASP A 136 -3.91 -1.41 2.47
N SER A 137 -4.39 -2.39 1.73
CA SER A 137 -3.98 -3.80 1.80
C SER A 137 -4.11 -4.47 0.44
N TRP A 138 -3.33 -5.52 0.23
CA TRP A 138 -3.53 -6.42 -0.90
C TRP A 138 -4.69 -7.37 -0.59
N LEU A 139 -5.48 -7.69 -1.60
CA LEU A 139 -6.60 -8.62 -1.50
C LEU A 139 -6.16 -10.02 -1.93
N ASP A 140 -6.87 -11.02 -1.47
CA ASP A 140 -6.65 -12.40 -1.89
C ASP A 140 -7.01 -12.59 -3.38
N ASP A 141 -6.39 -13.57 -4.03
CA ASP A 141 -6.59 -13.78 -5.47
C ASP A 141 -8.04 -14.15 -5.83
N ASP A 142 -8.74 -14.82 -4.91
CA ASP A 142 -10.14 -15.23 -5.04
C ASP A 142 -11.14 -14.12 -4.65
N PHE A 143 -10.67 -12.96 -4.16
CA PHE A 143 -11.56 -11.85 -3.85
C PHE A 143 -12.34 -11.40 -5.09
N VAL A 144 -13.66 -11.30 -4.95
CA VAL A 144 -14.56 -10.86 -6.03
C VAL A 144 -14.81 -9.37 -5.92
N LEU A 145 -14.37 -8.62 -6.91
CA LEU A 145 -14.67 -7.17 -7.00
C LEU A 145 -16.15 -6.95 -7.31
N PRO A 146 -16.72 -5.78 -6.95
CA PRO A 146 -18.02 -5.34 -7.45
C PRO A 146 -18.08 -5.41 -8.98
N ALA A 147 -19.28 -5.67 -9.54
CA ALA A 147 -19.47 -5.95 -10.97
C ALA A 147 -19.09 -4.79 -11.90
N ALA A 148 -19.18 -3.54 -11.41
CA ALA A 148 -18.83 -2.34 -12.18
C ALA A 148 -17.86 -1.47 -11.38
N SER A 149 -16.93 -0.83 -12.07
CA SER A 149 -16.08 0.21 -11.48
C SER A 149 -16.86 1.52 -11.36
N GLU A 150 -16.61 2.26 -10.28
CA GLU A 150 -17.09 3.64 -10.12
C GLU A 150 -16.35 4.58 -11.06
N SER A 151 -15.03 4.39 -11.20
CA SER A 151 -14.21 5.18 -12.12
C SER A 151 -13.12 4.34 -12.77
N VAL A 152 -12.68 4.82 -13.93
CA VAL A 152 -11.47 4.38 -14.61
C VAL A 152 -10.63 5.61 -14.93
N THR A 153 -9.44 5.68 -14.35
CA THR A 153 -8.51 6.79 -14.55
C THR A 153 -7.31 6.30 -15.35
N VAL A 154 -7.01 7.01 -16.43
CA VAL A 154 -5.82 6.80 -17.27
C VAL A 154 -4.86 7.95 -17.04
N ILE A 155 -3.65 7.64 -16.58
CA ILE A 155 -2.58 8.58 -16.28
C ILE A 155 -1.48 8.37 -17.32
N THR A 156 -1.10 9.41 -18.04
CA THR A 156 0.02 9.35 -19.00
C THR A 156 1.26 9.99 -18.39
N ALA A 157 2.32 9.20 -18.25
CA ALA A 157 3.60 9.62 -17.69
C ALA A 157 4.76 9.03 -18.51
N GLY A 158 5.71 9.85 -18.93
CA GLY A 158 6.87 9.41 -19.72
C GLY A 158 6.50 8.65 -21.01
N GLY A 159 5.33 8.95 -21.61
CA GLY A 159 4.80 8.26 -22.79
C GLY A 159 4.09 6.93 -22.51
N ASN A 160 4.03 6.47 -21.26
CA ASN A 160 3.32 5.26 -20.85
C ASN A 160 1.95 5.61 -20.25
N ALA A 161 0.96 4.73 -20.41
CA ALA A 161 -0.36 4.88 -19.86
C ALA A 161 -0.55 3.90 -18.69
N ILE A 162 -0.85 4.45 -17.51
CA ILE A 162 -1.19 3.70 -16.30
C ILE A 162 -2.70 3.79 -16.13
N THR A 163 -3.38 2.65 -16.06
CA THR A 163 -4.83 2.59 -15.87
C THR A 163 -5.15 2.11 -14.45
N VAL A 164 -5.94 2.89 -13.74
CA VAL A 164 -6.45 2.55 -12.41
C VAL A 164 -7.96 2.49 -12.47
N SER A 165 -8.57 1.38 -12.06
CA SER A 165 -10.02 1.26 -11.88
C SER A 165 -10.35 1.21 -10.39
N VAL A 166 -11.31 2.02 -9.97
CA VAL A 166 -11.79 2.06 -8.59
C VAL A 166 -13.18 1.45 -8.51
N TYR A 167 -13.39 0.60 -7.55
CA TYR A 167 -14.65 -0.09 -7.26
C TYR A 167 -15.14 0.32 -5.88
N LYS A 168 -16.46 0.40 -5.71
CA LYS A 168 -17.10 0.78 -4.46
C LYS A 168 -18.11 -0.29 -4.04
N GLU A 169 -18.12 -0.63 -2.76
CA GLU A 169 -19.08 -1.50 -2.13
C GLU A 169 -19.75 -0.76 -0.97
N GLY A 170 -21.08 -0.75 -0.96
CA GLY A 170 -21.88 -0.02 0.05
C GLY A 170 -21.90 1.49 -0.15
N ASP A 171 -22.54 2.18 0.77
CA ASP A 171 -22.74 3.62 0.72
C ASP A 171 -22.39 4.33 2.04
N GLY A 172 -22.37 5.66 2.01
CA GLY A 172 -22.13 6.50 3.17
C GLY A 172 -20.72 6.33 3.75
N GLU A 173 -20.61 6.39 5.06
CA GLU A 173 -19.31 6.32 5.77
C GLU A 173 -18.71 4.92 5.79
N GLU A 174 -19.53 3.89 5.71
CA GLU A 174 -19.15 2.47 5.70
C GLU A 174 -18.72 1.96 4.32
N ALA A 175 -18.75 2.81 3.28
CA ALA A 175 -18.34 2.40 1.94
C ALA A 175 -16.89 1.95 1.91
N LYS A 176 -16.67 0.80 1.29
CA LYS A 176 -15.36 0.21 1.04
C LYS A 176 -14.93 0.47 -0.41
N TYR A 177 -13.66 0.67 -0.59
CA TYR A 177 -13.09 0.94 -1.91
C TYR A 177 -12.02 -0.07 -2.25
N TYR A 178 -12.02 -0.49 -3.49
CA TYR A 178 -11.06 -1.46 -4.04
C TYR A 178 -10.49 -0.93 -5.35
N GLY A 179 -9.36 -1.46 -5.76
CA GLY A 179 -8.73 -1.03 -7.00
C GLY A 179 -8.05 -2.17 -7.76
N THR A 180 -7.92 -1.92 -9.07
CA THR A 180 -7.00 -2.63 -9.97
C THR A 180 -6.12 -1.61 -10.67
N CYS A 181 -4.93 -2.03 -11.12
CA CYS A 181 -4.01 -1.16 -11.84
C CYS A 181 -3.28 -1.95 -12.92
N SER A 182 -2.99 -1.30 -14.07
CA SER A 182 -2.22 -1.92 -15.15
C SER A 182 -0.81 -2.34 -14.74
N GLU A 183 -0.23 -1.70 -13.73
CA GLU A 183 1.14 -1.95 -13.27
C GLU A 183 1.26 -3.17 -12.34
N THR A 184 0.16 -3.79 -11.95
CA THR A 184 0.16 -4.96 -11.08
C THR A 184 -1.04 -5.88 -11.38
N PRO A 185 -0.86 -7.21 -11.36
CA PRO A 185 -1.99 -8.13 -11.52
C PRO A 185 -2.86 -8.25 -10.26
N TYR A 186 -2.42 -7.67 -9.13
CA TYR A 186 -3.07 -7.84 -7.84
C TYR A 186 -4.17 -6.81 -7.62
N LYS A 187 -5.25 -7.25 -6.99
CA LYS A 187 -6.34 -6.40 -6.50
C LYS A 187 -5.94 -5.84 -5.13
N PHE A 188 -6.44 -4.67 -4.81
CA PHE A 188 -6.10 -4.02 -3.54
C PHE A 188 -7.28 -3.25 -2.95
N ALA A 189 -7.28 -3.10 -1.63
CA ALA A 189 -8.17 -2.17 -0.93
C ALA A 189 -7.57 -0.77 -0.94
N LEU A 190 -8.46 0.22 -0.96
CA LEU A 190 -8.12 1.64 -0.90
C LEU A 190 -8.78 2.28 0.31
N SER A 191 -8.08 3.19 0.98
CA SER A 191 -8.73 4.11 1.89
C SER A 191 -9.67 5.04 1.12
N ARG A 192 -10.70 5.57 1.78
CA ARG A 192 -11.60 6.59 1.19
C ARG A 192 -10.82 7.79 0.64
N TYR A 193 -9.77 8.21 1.35
CA TYR A 193 -8.91 9.30 0.92
C TYR A 193 -8.19 8.99 -0.40
N SER A 194 -7.62 7.80 -0.52
CA SER A 194 -6.92 7.36 -1.73
C SER A 194 -7.90 7.19 -2.91
N ALA A 195 -9.05 6.57 -2.67
CA ALA A 195 -10.09 6.41 -3.68
C ALA A 195 -10.61 7.77 -4.18
N GLY A 196 -10.80 8.75 -3.28
CA GLY A 196 -11.28 10.09 -3.63
C GLY A 196 -10.40 10.87 -4.60
N LYS A 197 -9.15 10.45 -4.81
CA LYS A 197 -8.28 11.02 -5.87
C LYS A 197 -8.71 10.57 -7.28
N TYR A 198 -9.36 9.41 -7.37
CA TYR A 198 -9.82 8.75 -8.58
C TYR A 198 -11.34 8.86 -8.76
N LEU A 199 -11.98 9.79 -8.07
CA LEU A 199 -13.43 10.05 -8.11
C LEU A 199 -13.67 11.56 -8.28
N LYS A 200 -12.94 12.21 -9.18
CA LYS A 200 -13.02 13.63 -9.44
C LYS A 200 -13.99 13.93 -10.60
N THR A 201 -14.71 15.01 -10.45
CA THR A 201 -15.68 15.50 -11.44
C THR A 201 -15.20 16.80 -12.08
N ALA A 202 -15.82 17.20 -13.18
CA ALA A 202 -15.55 18.49 -13.80
C ALA A 202 -15.86 19.66 -12.83
N ALA A 203 -16.82 19.49 -11.91
CA ALA A 203 -17.14 20.50 -10.90
C ALA A 203 -16.00 20.72 -9.90
N ASP A 204 -15.27 19.66 -9.55
CA ASP A 204 -14.09 19.76 -8.66
C ASP A 204 -12.97 20.58 -9.30
N MET A 205 -12.90 20.59 -10.62
CA MET A 205 -11.87 21.29 -11.41
C MET A 205 -12.31 22.66 -11.89
N ALA A 206 -13.55 23.08 -11.63
CA ALA A 206 -14.03 24.39 -12.05
C ALA A 206 -13.31 25.52 -11.31
N ALA A 207 -13.05 26.63 -12.01
CA ALA A 207 -12.56 27.85 -11.40
C ALA A 207 -13.60 28.39 -10.38
N ASN A 208 -13.12 28.90 -9.26
CA ASN A 208 -13.99 29.59 -8.32
C ASN A 208 -14.54 30.86 -9.01
N LYS A 209 -15.84 31.01 -8.99
CA LYS A 209 -16.50 32.25 -9.50
C LYS A 209 -16.23 33.44 -8.60
#